data_b4f464a933acf6f825dc7c124316cc3c
#
_entry.id   b4f464a933acf6f825dc7c124316cc3c
#
_cell.length_a   1.000
_cell.length_b   1.000
_cell.length_c   1.000
_cell.angle_alpha   90.00
_cell.angle_beta   90.00
_cell.angle_gamma   90.00
#
_symmetry.space_group_name_H-M   'P 1'
#
loop_
_entity.id
_entity.type
_entity.pdbx_description
1 polymer ?
#
loop_
_entity_poly.entity_id
_entity_poly.type
_entity_poly.pdbx_seq_one_letter_code
_entity_poly.pdbx_strand_id
1 'polypeptide(L)'
;MYISMHLNSSPSQKWNGIQIFYSSVLEDNKILGSIITDTLKSNMKNIRDLKKDNSYYMYSKIKVPGILVEAGFISNANDNYKMRQKEYRSILLNNIVNGIEVYFNSK
;
A
#
# COMPACT_ATOMS: atom_id res chain seq x y z
N MET A 1 13.57 6.92 2.06
CA MET A 1 12.23 6.38 1.74
C MET A 1 11.65 5.66 2.94
N TYR A 2 10.34 5.72 3.10
CA TYR A 2 9.65 4.90 4.10
C TYR A 2 8.49 4.16 3.46
N ILE A 3 8.21 2.97 3.99
CA ILE A 3 7.01 2.18 3.67
C ILE A 3 6.36 1.81 4.99
N SER A 4 5.18 2.32 5.25
CA SER A 4 4.42 2.02 6.46
C SER A 4 3.39 0.94 6.15
N MET A 5 3.41 -0.15 6.91
CA MET A 5 2.52 -1.31 6.68
C MET A 5 1.46 -1.38 7.77
N HIS A 6 0.21 -1.45 7.36
CA HIS A 6 -0.93 -1.53 8.28
C HIS A 6 -1.92 -2.59 7.83
N LEU A 7 -2.66 -3.11 8.80
CA LEU A 7 -3.89 -3.87 8.55
C LEU A 7 -5.07 -2.99 8.95
N ASN A 8 -6.06 -2.95 8.09
CA ASN A 8 -7.24 -2.13 8.32
C ASN A 8 -8.33 -2.92 9.04
N SER A 9 -9.33 -2.21 9.56
CA SER A 9 -10.50 -2.80 10.18
C SER A 9 -11.70 -1.90 9.90
N SER A 10 -12.87 -2.52 9.75
CA SER A 10 -14.10 -1.78 9.49
C SER A 10 -15.26 -2.45 10.23
N PRO A 11 -16.26 -1.67 10.70
CA PRO A 11 -17.51 -2.24 11.22
C PRO A 11 -18.22 -3.13 10.19
N SER A 12 -18.09 -2.83 8.90
CA SER A 12 -18.61 -3.68 7.83
C SER A 12 -17.57 -4.74 7.48
N GLN A 13 -17.96 -6.01 7.54
CA GLN A 13 -17.11 -7.13 7.13
C GLN A 13 -16.95 -7.26 5.61
N LYS A 14 -17.66 -6.43 4.85
CA LYS A 14 -17.62 -6.45 3.38
C LYS A 14 -16.42 -5.71 2.80
N TRP A 15 -15.86 -4.74 3.52
CA TRP A 15 -14.70 -3.99 3.04
C TRP A 15 -13.49 -4.90 2.94
N ASN A 16 -12.81 -4.87 1.80
CA ASN A 16 -11.69 -5.75 1.50
C ASN A 16 -10.74 -5.08 0.50
N GLY A 17 -9.55 -5.69 0.33
CA GLY A 17 -8.58 -5.29 -0.66
C GLY A 17 -7.39 -4.54 -0.10
N ILE A 18 -6.34 -4.48 -0.91
CA ILE A 18 -5.11 -3.75 -0.62
C ILE A 18 -5.24 -2.33 -1.15
N GLN A 19 -4.81 -1.34 -0.39
CA GLN A 19 -4.84 0.05 -0.83
C GLN A 19 -3.58 0.79 -0.42
N ILE A 20 -3.05 1.58 -1.35
CA ILE A 20 -1.90 2.45 -1.11
C ILE A 20 -2.41 3.87 -0.85
N PHE A 21 -1.91 4.49 0.22
CA PHE A 21 -2.19 5.87 0.57
C PHE A 21 -0.91 6.69 0.49
N TYR A 22 -1.04 7.96 0.10
CA TYR A 22 0.08 8.88 0.07
C TYR A 22 -0.29 10.23 0.68
N SER A 23 0.71 10.89 1.29
CA SER A 23 0.58 12.28 1.73
C SER A 23 1.03 13.21 0.60
N SER A 24 0.29 14.29 0.39
CA SER A 24 0.62 15.27 -0.65
C SER A 24 1.77 16.20 -0.27
N VAL A 25 2.41 16.00 0.88
CA VAL A 25 3.53 16.84 1.34
C VAL A 25 4.72 16.82 0.38
N LEU A 26 4.93 15.71 -0.31
CA LEU A 26 5.94 15.58 -1.38
C LEU A 26 5.28 15.01 -2.64
N GLU A 27 5.60 15.59 -3.78
CA GLU A 27 5.11 15.08 -5.07
C GLU A 27 5.57 13.65 -5.33
N ASP A 28 6.77 13.30 -4.91
CA ASP A 28 7.31 11.95 -5.07
C ASP A 28 6.50 10.87 -4.33
N ASN A 29 5.74 11.24 -3.30
CA ASN A 29 4.86 10.28 -2.62
C ASN A 29 3.79 9.75 -3.56
N LYS A 30 3.18 10.63 -4.36
CA LYS A 30 2.19 10.24 -5.34
C LYS A 30 2.80 9.39 -6.45
N ILE A 31 3.98 9.77 -6.92
CA ILE A 31 4.71 9.04 -7.96
C ILE A 31 5.01 7.61 -7.48
N LEU A 32 5.59 7.49 -6.30
CA LEU A 32 5.88 6.19 -5.69
C LEU A 32 4.61 5.36 -5.50
N GLY A 33 3.57 5.98 -4.96
CA GLY A 33 2.28 5.32 -4.73
C GLY A 33 1.65 4.81 -6.02
N SER A 34 1.72 5.60 -7.09
CA SER A 34 1.20 5.20 -8.40
C SER A 34 1.94 4.00 -8.97
N ILE A 35 3.27 4.01 -8.89
CA ILE A 35 4.10 2.91 -9.39
C ILE A 35 3.78 1.62 -8.63
N ILE A 36 3.72 1.69 -7.30
CA ILE A 36 3.44 0.50 -6.48
C ILE A 36 2.02 -0.01 -6.72
N THR A 37 1.04 0.89 -6.79
CA THR A 37 -0.35 0.50 -7.09
C THR A 37 -0.43 -0.21 -8.44
N ASP A 38 0.22 0.33 -9.47
CA ASP A 38 0.21 -0.28 -10.81
C ASP A 38 0.90 -1.65 -10.82
N THR A 39 2.01 -1.77 -10.11
CA THR A 39 2.73 -3.04 -9.96
C THR A 39 1.85 -4.10 -9.29
N LEU A 40 1.16 -3.71 -8.21
CA LEU A 40 0.24 -4.61 -7.52
C LEU A 40 -0.92 -5.02 -8.41
N LYS A 41 -1.53 -4.07 -9.12
CA LYS A 41 -2.65 -4.36 -10.04
C LYS A 41 -2.25 -5.29 -11.17
N SER A 42 -1.01 -5.21 -11.62
CA SER A 42 -0.50 -6.07 -12.72
C SER A 42 -0.29 -7.52 -12.27
N ASN A 43 -0.03 -7.76 -11.00
CA ASN A 43 0.42 -9.06 -10.50
C ASN A 43 -0.50 -9.69 -9.45
N MET A 44 -1.42 -8.91 -8.89
CA MET A 44 -2.31 -9.37 -7.83
C MET A 44 -3.73 -8.91 -8.10
N LYS A 45 -4.68 -9.55 -7.42
CA LYS A 45 -6.10 -9.21 -7.54
C LYS A 45 -6.55 -8.41 -6.32
N ASN A 46 -7.66 -7.69 -6.48
CA ASN A 46 -8.33 -6.98 -5.40
C ASN A 46 -7.48 -5.84 -4.86
N ILE A 47 -6.89 -5.06 -5.77
CA ILE A 47 -6.10 -3.88 -5.45
C ILE A 47 -6.97 -2.65 -5.67
N ARG A 48 -7.13 -1.84 -4.63
CA ARG A 48 -7.92 -0.60 -4.69
C ARG A 48 -7.07 0.52 -5.28
N ASP A 49 -7.76 1.58 -5.72
CA ASP A 49 -7.07 2.73 -6.32
C ASP A 49 -6.26 3.51 -5.30
N LEU A 50 -5.17 4.09 -5.78
CA LEU A 50 -4.33 4.99 -4.98
C LEU A 50 -5.17 6.11 -4.39
N LYS A 51 -4.94 6.41 -3.11
CA LYS A 51 -5.72 7.45 -2.42
C LYS A 51 -4.80 8.42 -1.67
N LYS A 52 -5.09 9.72 -1.82
CA LYS A 52 -4.45 10.74 -1.00
C LYS A 52 -5.05 10.71 0.41
N ASP A 53 -4.20 10.76 1.43
CA ASP A 53 -4.62 10.84 2.80
C ASP A 53 -3.62 11.68 3.61
N ASN A 54 -4.03 12.88 4.00
CA ASN A 54 -3.23 13.79 4.80
C ASN A 54 -3.62 13.79 6.29
N SER A 55 -4.46 12.83 6.71
CA SER A 55 -4.93 12.77 8.09
C SER A 55 -3.87 12.31 9.08
N TYR A 56 -2.82 11.62 8.60
CA TYR A 56 -1.72 11.16 9.45
C TYR A 56 -0.70 12.29 9.62
N TYR A 57 -0.82 13.04 10.70
CA TYR A 57 0.06 14.17 10.99
C TYR A 57 1.55 13.80 10.91
N MET A 58 1.90 12.61 11.42
CA MET A 58 3.28 12.12 11.42
C MET A 58 3.88 12.13 10.01
N TYR A 59 3.13 11.66 9.02
CA TYR A 59 3.65 11.55 7.65
C TYR A 59 3.80 12.90 6.96
N SER A 60 3.06 13.92 7.41
CA SER A 60 3.19 15.28 6.87
C SER A 60 4.51 15.94 7.23
N LYS A 61 5.23 15.41 8.22
CA LYS A 61 6.53 15.93 8.67
C LYS A 61 7.72 15.22 8.05
N ILE A 62 7.50 14.12 7.35
CA ILE A 62 8.58 13.34 6.75
C ILE A 62 8.97 13.95 5.41
N LYS A 63 10.26 14.25 5.24
CA LYS A 63 10.80 14.95 4.07
C LYS A 63 11.44 14.01 3.04
N VAL A 64 11.23 12.71 3.19
CA VAL A 64 11.68 11.71 2.22
C VAL A 64 10.46 11.03 1.60
N PRO A 65 10.57 10.50 0.37
CA PRO A 65 9.46 9.79 -0.26
C PRO A 65 8.96 8.61 0.56
N GLY A 66 7.65 8.41 0.56
CA GLY A 66 7.06 7.27 1.27
C GLY A 66 5.58 7.12 1.02
N ILE A 67 5.08 5.97 1.43
CA ILE A 67 3.67 5.60 1.32
C ILE A 67 3.22 4.80 2.54
N LEU A 68 1.90 4.68 2.67
CA LEU A 68 1.29 3.78 3.63
C LEU A 68 0.58 2.66 2.86
N VAL A 69 0.85 1.42 3.22
CA VAL A 69 0.21 0.25 2.64
C VAL A 69 -0.80 -0.30 3.63
N GLU A 70 -2.08 -0.24 3.26
CA GLU A 70 -3.13 -1.01 3.94
C GLU A 70 -3.20 -2.38 3.26
N ALA A 71 -2.65 -3.39 3.93
CA ALA A 71 -2.44 -4.71 3.32
C ALA A 71 -3.70 -5.56 3.24
N GLY A 72 -4.81 -5.09 3.82
CA GLY A 72 -6.09 -5.77 3.81
C GLY A 72 -6.88 -5.43 5.06
N PHE A 73 -8.12 -5.91 5.12
CA PHE A 73 -9.03 -5.70 6.25
C PHE A 73 -9.09 -6.96 7.11
N ILE A 74 -8.59 -6.88 8.34
CA ILE A 74 -8.68 -8.03 9.27
C ILE A 74 -10.13 -8.38 9.60
N SER A 75 -11.04 -7.43 9.44
CA SER A 75 -12.49 -7.63 9.64
C SER A 75 -13.15 -8.40 8.49
N ASN A 76 -12.46 -8.58 7.35
CA ASN A 76 -12.95 -9.36 6.22
C ASN A 76 -12.34 -10.76 6.25
N ALA A 77 -13.18 -11.79 6.14
CA ALA A 77 -12.74 -13.18 6.28
C ALA A 77 -11.69 -13.57 5.22
N ASN A 78 -11.88 -13.13 3.96
CA ASN A 78 -10.96 -13.48 2.88
C ASN A 78 -9.61 -12.77 3.06
N ASP A 79 -9.61 -11.48 3.39
CA ASP A 79 -8.38 -10.75 3.63
C ASP A 79 -7.62 -11.32 4.83
N ASN A 80 -8.35 -11.61 5.91
CA ASN A 80 -7.78 -12.22 7.10
C ASN A 80 -7.11 -13.56 6.76
N TYR A 81 -7.80 -14.41 6.02
CA TYR A 81 -7.25 -15.70 5.59
C TYR A 81 -5.98 -15.53 4.77
N LYS A 82 -6.01 -14.64 3.75
CA LYS A 82 -4.85 -14.40 2.88
C LYS A 82 -3.64 -13.90 3.68
N MET A 83 -3.86 -12.97 4.59
CA MET A 83 -2.76 -12.38 5.37
C MET A 83 -2.13 -13.36 6.36
N ARG A 84 -2.80 -14.46 6.68
CA ARG A 84 -2.22 -15.54 7.49
C ARG A 84 -1.32 -16.45 6.67
N GLN A 85 -1.40 -16.39 5.32
CA GLN A 85 -0.60 -17.26 4.45
C GLN A 85 0.75 -16.61 4.16
N LYS A 86 1.83 -17.30 4.51
CA LYS A 86 3.19 -16.83 4.30
C LYS A 86 3.45 -16.52 2.82
N GLU A 87 2.98 -17.39 1.92
CA GLU A 87 3.17 -17.21 0.48
C GLU A 87 2.51 -15.93 -0.02
N TYR A 88 1.29 -15.64 0.45
CA TYR A 88 0.60 -14.42 0.06
C TYR A 88 1.35 -13.17 0.53
N ARG A 89 1.84 -13.17 1.77
CA ARG A 89 2.62 -12.06 2.30
C ARG A 89 3.91 -11.87 1.50
N SER A 90 4.57 -12.96 1.12
CA SER A 90 5.79 -12.89 0.31
C SER A 90 5.52 -12.31 -1.08
N ILE A 91 4.42 -12.69 -1.72
CA ILE A 91 4.03 -12.13 -3.02
C ILE A 91 3.77 -10.63 -2.90
N LEU A 92 3.02 -10.21 -1.88
CA LEU A 92 2.76 -8.79 -1.63
C LEU A 92 4.05 -8.01 -1.45
N LEU A 93 4.93 -8.48 -0.57
CA LEU A 93 6.19 -7.80 -0.29
C LEU A 93 7.12 -7.75 -1.52
N ASN A 94 7.20 -8.82 -2.29
CA ASN A 94 8.00 -8.84 -3.51
C ASN A 94 7.49 -7.84 -4.54
N ASN A 95 6.18 -7.68 -4.66
CA ASN A 95 5.61 -6.68 -5.57
C ASN A 95 5.88 -5.25 -5.10
N ILE A 96 5.85 -5.02 -3.80
CA ILE A 96 6.21 -3.70 -3.24
C ILE A 96 7.68 -3.40 -3.53
N VAL A 97 8.58 -4.36 -3.30
CA VAL A 97 10.01 -4.21 -3.58
C VAL A 97 10.24 -3.93 -5.07
N ASN A 98 9.57 -4.67 -5.96
CA ASN A 98 9.68 -4.44 -7.39
C ASN A 98 9.23 -3.03 -7.77
N GLY A 99 8.15 -2.54 -7.18
CA GLY A 99 7.68 -1.17 -7.39
C GLY A 99 8.70 -0.12 -6.91
N ILE A 100 9.35 -0.37 -5.78
CA ILE A 100 10.40 0.50 -5.27
C ILE A 100 11.58 0.55 -6.26
N GLU A 101 11.98 -0.58 -6.80
CA GLU A 101 13.06 -0.64 -7.81
C GLU A 101 12.68 0.15 -9.07
N VAL A 102 11.46 0.01 -9.56
CA VAL A 102 10.96 0.78 -10.71
C VAL A 102 11.04 2.27 -10.42
N TYR A 103 10.61 2.69 -9.21
CA TYR A 103 10.68 4.09 -8.81
C TYR A 103 12.10 4.62 -8.87
N PHE A 104 13.06 3.92 -8.29
CA PHE A 104 14.46 4.38 -8.29
C PHE A 104 15.08 4.36 -9.68
N ASN A 105 14.73 3.39 -10.52
CA ASN A 105 15.24 3.31 -11.88
C ASN A 105 14.66 4.38 -12.80
N SER A 106 13.57 5.03 -12.40
CA SER A 106 12.95 6.11 -13.16
C SER A 106 13.55 7.49 -12.83
N LYS A 107 14.49 7.55 -11.90
CA LYS A 107 15.14 8.81 -11.46
C LYS A 107 16.38 9.15 -12.28
#